data_04b6ce90486ef9ae38155901035c3cbd
#
_entry.id   04b6ce90486ef9ae38155901035c3cbd
#
_cell.length_a   1.000
_cell.length_b   1.000
_cell.length_c   1.000
_cell.angle_alpha   90.00
_cell.angle_beta   90.00
_cell.angle_gamma   90.00
#
_symmetry.space_group_name_H-M   'P 1'
#
loop_
_entity.id
_entity.type
_entity.pdbx_description
1 polymer ?
#
loop_
_entity_poly.entity_id
_entity_poly.type
_entity_poly.pdbx_seq_one_letter_code
_entity_poly.pdbx_strand_id
1 'polypeptide(L)'
;MQNKPSKNQHRNVYYRLRRSDPHERLSARLRRFSFGAAVFFVMAAAGIVTYSLYKIQIEQGATFRQYAAEQQLLDSTIQATRGEIYDASGITLASTSVVWTIWADPSYSTALFTSQTAEETGEVLKTVDETTLAEVSRQITLRLLSGDGESLDRVDTSSAEYQTQYQTVHDALAKNTSSYQVLATKVNNAVKLSIEKYVSTYNKEHTKAKTLEDGTTVRKGRISVSSSKSFQRDYPYGAFAASVLGFCNGDGEGFYGLEKSYDSTLAGVNGRTITRRNAYLSLIHI
;
A
#
# COMPACT_ATOMS: atom_id res chain seq x y z
N MET A 1 -83.68 -24.76 -73.79
CA MET A 1 -82.60 -25.70 -74.10
C MET A 1 -81.31 -25.06 -73.63
N GLN A 2 -80.69 -25.60 -72.63
CA GLN A 2 -79.53 -25.09 -71.96
C GLN A 2 -78.27 -25.52 -72.72
N ASN A 3 -77.36 -24.55 -72.96
CA ASN A 3 -76.06 -24.84 -73.48
C ASN A 3 -75.01 -24.63 -72.39
N LYS A 4 -74.33 -25.73 -71.97
CA LYS A 4 -73.28 -25.73 -70.97
C LYS A 4 -71.98 -25.20 -71.59
N PRO A 5 -71.25 -24.28 -70.98
CA PRO A 5 -69.94 -23.91 -71.47
C PRO A 5 -68.89 -24.92 -71.03
N SER A 6 -67.90 -25.14 -71.89
CA SER A 6 -66.83 -26.10 -71.88
C SER A 6 -65.77 -25.73 -70.77
N LYS A 7 -65.28 -26.74 -70.07
CA LYS A 7 -64.44 -26.77 -68.85
C LYS A 7 -62.93 -26.71 -69.14
N ASN A 8 -62.45 -26.12 -70.23
CA ASN A 8 -61.05 -26.24 -70.64
C ASN A 8 -60.29 -24.95 -70.88
N GLN A 9 -60.67 -23.86 -70.25
CA GLN A 9 -59.91 -22.57 -70.40
C GLN A 9 -59.12 -22.06 -69.23
N HIS A 10 -58.95 -22.84 -68.15
CA HIS A 10 -58.24 -22.32 -66.92
C HIS A 10 -56.92 -22.99 -66.61
N ARG A 11 -56.21 -23.61 -67.56
CA ARG A 11 -54.98 -24.37 -67.16
C ARG A 11 -53.66 -23.90 -67.77
N ASN A 12 -53.56 -22.74 -68.38
CA ASN A 12 -52.34 -22.29 -69.07
C ASN A 12 -51.80 -20.94 -68.62
N VAL A 13 -52.00 -20.51 -67.35
CA VAL A 13 -51.54 -19.19 -66.91
C VAL A 13 -50.36 -19.25 -65.90
N TYR A 14 -49.94 -20.40 -65.44
CA TYR A 14 -48.96 -20.43 -64.30
C TYR A 14 -47.56 -20.96 -64.58
N TYR A 15 -47.12 -21.06 -65.80
CA TYR A 15 -45.70 -21.30 -66.10
C TYR A 15 -45.04 -20.08 -66.73
N ARG A 16 -45.18 -18.91 -66.14
CA ARG A 16 -44.23 -17.83 -66.36
C ARG A 16 -42.93 -18.20 -65.67
N LEU A 17 -42.03 -18.85 -66.42
CA LEU A 17 -40.65 -19.05 -65.98
C LEU A 17 -40.14 -17.71 -65.50
N ARG A 18 -39.92 -17.60 -64.20
CA ARG A 18 -39.24 -16.45 -63.54
C ARG A 18 -37.82 -16.38 -64.10
N ARG A 19 -37.67 -15.66 -65.23
CA ARG A 19 -36.36 -15.28 -65.73
C ARG A 19 -35.75 -14.45 -64.61
N SER A 20 -34.83 -15.02 -63.81
CA SER A 20 -34.12 -14.30 -62.81
C SER A 20 -33.32 -13.18 -63.49
N ASP A 21 -33.64 -11.95 -63.19
CA ASP A 21 -32.97 -10.78 -63.72
C ASP A 21 -31.45 -10.89 -63.50
N PRO A 22 -30.62 -10.57 -64.51
CA PRO A 22 -29.16 -10.61 -64.42
C PRO A 22 -28.63 -9.81 -63.24
N HIS A 23 -29.32 -8.73 -62.85
CA HIS A 23 -29.00 -7.90 -61.69
C HIS A 23 -29.22 -8.61 -60.34
N GLU A 24 -30.24 -9.46 -60.21
CA GLU A 24 -30.46 -10.29 -59.01
C GLU A 24 -29.35 -11.33 -58.83
N ARG A 25 -28.89 -11.94 -59.92
CA ARG A 25 -27.77 -12.91 -59.84
C ARG A 25 -26.42 -12.24 -59.51
N LEU A 26 -26.19 -11.02 -59.99
CA LEU A 26 -25.00 -10.28 -59.73
C LEU A 26 -24.96 -9.80 -58.25
N SER A 27 -26.07 -9.27 -57.74
CA SER A 27 -26.22 -8.86 -56.33
C SER A 27 -26.10 -10.05 -55.36
N ALA A 28 -26.63 -11.23 -55.72
CA ALA A 28 -26.51 -12.44 -54.94
C ALA A 28 -25.05 -12.97 -54.89
N ARG A 29 -24.29 -12.84 -56.00
CA ARG A 29 -22.87 -13.21 -56.05
C ARG A 29 -22.02 -12.24 -55.24
N LEU A 30 -22.26 -10.93 -55.37
CA LEU A 30 -21.56 -9.91 -54.56
C LEU A 30 -21.82 -10.08 -53.05
N ARG A 31 -23.07 -10.36 -52.66
CA ARG A 31 -23.45 -10.62 -51.28
C ARG A 31 -22.80 -11.88 -50.71
N ARG A 32 -22.66 -12.96 -51.52
CA ARG A 32 -21.94 -14.18 -51.10
C ARG A 32 -20.45 -13.94 -51.01
N PHE A 33 -19.89 -13.13 -51.91
CA PHE A 33 -18.47 -12.75 -51.85
C PHE A 33 -18.17 -11.85 -50.64
N SER A 34 -19.01 -10.84 -50.36
CA SER A 34 -18.84 -9.98 -49.18
C SER A 34 -19.00 -10.75 -47.86
N PHE A 35 -19.95 -11.71 -47.83
CA PHE A 35 -20.09 -12.59 -46.66
C PHE A 35 -18.87 -13.50 -46.48
N GLY A 36 -18.35 -14.10 -47.57
CA GLY A 36 -17.11 -14.89 -47.53
C GLY A 36 -15.90 -14.06 -47.07
N ALA A 37 -15.77 -12.83 -47.59
CA ALA A 37 -14.73 -11.90 -47.17
C ALA A 37 -14.85 -11.53 -45.66
N ALA A 38 -16.07 -11.26 -45.20
CA ALA A 38 -16.30 -10.98 -43.77
C ALA A 38 -15.91 -12.16 -42.87
N VAL A 39 -16.29 -13.37 -43.24
CA VAL A 39 -15.90 -14.60 -42.53
C VAL A 39 -14.39 -14.79 -42.56
N PHE A 40 -13.72 -14.53 -43.67
CA PHE A 40 -12.27 -14.60 -43.81
C PHE A 40 -11.58 -13.59 -42.85
N PHE A 41 -12.06 -12.35 -42.78
CA PHE A 41 -11.51 -11.35 -41.87
C PHE A 41 -11.68 -11.74 -40.39
N VAL A 42 -12.84 -12.28 -40.02
CA VAL A 42 -13.08 -12.79 -38.66
C VAL A 42 -12.15 -13.95 -38.32
N MET A 43 -11.97 -14.90 -39.26
CA MET A 43 -11.03 -16.01 -39.05
C MET A 43 -9.58 -15.55 -38.97
N ALA A 44 -9.18 -14.60 -39.79
CA ALA A 44 -7.83 -13.99 -39.72
C ALA A 44 -7.62 -13.27 -38.40
N ALA A 45 -8.57 -12.47 -37.93
CA ALA A 45 -8.51 -11.80 -36.64
C ALA A 45 -8.44 -12.83 -35.50
N ALA A 46 -9.24 -13.87 -35.51
CA ALA A 46 -9.18 -14.96 -34.51
C ALA A 46 -7.82 -15.66 -34.55
N GLY A 47 -7.23 -15.89 -35.70
CA GLY A 47 -5.88 -16.45 -35.84
C GLY A 47 -4.80 -15.57 -35.23
N ILE A 48 -4.87 -14.25 -35.44
CA ILE A 48 -3.92 -13.28 -34.84
C ILE A 48 -4.04 -13.29 -33.33
N VAL A 49 -5.28 -13.27 -32.81
CA VAL A 49 -5.52 -13.32 -31.35
C VAL A 49 -4.98 -14.63 -30.74
N THR A 50 -5.28 -15.77 -31.41
CA THR A 50 -4.79 -17.06 -30.90
C THR A 50 -3.27 -17.15 -30.93
N TYR A 51 -2.62 -16.62 -31.98
CA TYR A 51 -1.17 -16.56 -32.06
C TYR A 51 -0.58 -15.67 -30.96
N SER A 52 -1.17 -14.52 -30.72
CA SER A 52 -0.75 -13.61 -29.62
C SER A 52 -0.88 -14.27 -28.24
N LEU A 53 -2.00 -14.96 -27.99
CA LEU A 53 -2.22 -15.72 -26.77
C LEU A 53 -1.22 -16.86 -26.60
N TYR A 54 -0.93 -17.60 -27.68
CA TYR A 54 0.10 -18.64 -27.68
C TYR A 54 1.46 -18.07 -27.26
N LYS A 55 1.87 -16.97 -27.89
CA LYS A 55 3.13 -16.30 -27.58
C LYS A 55 3.22 -15.85 -26.12
N ILE A 56 2.17 -15.20 -25.62
CA ILE A 56 2.12 -14.73 -24.22
C ILE A 56 2.11 -15.88 -23.21
N GLN A 57 1.29 -16.92 -23.46
CA GLN A 57 1.11 -18.01 -22.49
C GLN A 57 2.24 -19.03 -22.50
N ILE A 58 2.82 -19.32 -23.67
CA ILE A 58 3.82 -20.40 -23.80
C ILE A 58 5.23 -19.83 -23.83
N GLU A 59 5.53 -18.86 -24.70
CA GLU A 59 6.88 -18.29 -24.78
C GLU A 59 7.22 -17.40 -23.58
N GLN A 60 6.27 -16.54 -23.18
CA GLN A 60 6.49 -15.56 -22.10
C GLN A 60 5.88 -15.99 -20.76
N GLY A 61 5.20 -17.13 -20.72
CA GLY A 61 4.44 -17.59 -19.54
C GLY A 61 5.33 -17.80 -18.31
N ALA A 62 6.55 -18.24 -18.46
CA ALA A 62 7.52 -18.39 -17.38
C ALA A 62 7.89 -17.04 -16.77
N THR A 63 8.19 -16.06 -17.63
CA THR A 63 8.56 -14.69 -17.23
C THR A 63 7.40 -13.98 -16.52
N PHE A 64 6.18 -14.09 -17.05
CA PHE A 64 5.01 -13.49 -16.39
C PHE A 64 4.66 -14.15 -15.06
N ARG A 65 4.87 -15.48 -14.92
CA ARG A 65 4.73 -16.16 -13.62
C ARG A 65 5.76 -15.68 -12.62
N GLN A 66 6.99 -15.45 -13.06
CA GLN A 66 8.02 -14.89 -12.19
C GLN A 66 7.66 -13.48 -11.73
N TYR A 67 7.28 -12.57 -12.64
CA TYR A 67 6.82 -11.23 -12.27
C TYR A 67 5.61 -11.25 -11.34
N ALA A 68 4.64 -12.13 -11.60
CA ALA A 68 3.48 -12.29 -10.73
C ALA A 68 3.89 -12.78 -9.32
N ALA A 69 4.84 -13.72 -9.24
CA ALA A 69 5.37 -14.20 -7.98
C ALA A 69 6.13 -13.10 -7.22
N GLU A 70 6.96 -12.33 -7.91
CA GLU A 70 7.69 -11.20 -7.33
C GLU A 70 6.75 -10.10 -6.81
N GLN A 71 5.68 -9.79 -7.53
CA GLN A 71 4.67 -8.83 -7.08
C GLN A 71 3.83 -9.34 -5.89
N GLN A 72 3.64 -10.65 -5.77
CA GLN A 72 2.90 -11.27 -4.67
C GLN A 72 3.76 -11.49 -3.43
N LEU A 73 5.07 -11.56 -3.59
CA LEU A 73 5.99 -11.77 -2.48
C LEU A 73 6.44 -10.42 -1.91
N LEU A 74 6.12 -10.20 -0.65
CA LEU A 74 6.79 -9.17 0.14
C LEU A 74 8.01 -9.82 0.78
N ASP A 75 9.16 -9.42 0.32
CA ASP A 75 10.44 -9.77 0.92
C ASP A 75 10.83 -8.65 1.88
N SER A 76 10.93 -8.97 3.15
CA SER A 76 11.39 -8.03 4.17
C SER A 76 12.55 -8.63 4.96
N THR A 77 13.58 -7.83 5.11
CA THR A 77 14.75 -8.17 5.91
C THR A 77 14.44 -7.97 7.38
N ILE A 78 14.69 -9.00 8.20
CA ILE A 78 14.69 -8.88 9.65
C ILE A 78 16.11 -8.55 10.05
N GLN A 79 16.35 -7.31 10.47
CA GLN A 79 17.67 -6.88 10.89
C GLN A 79 18.12 -7.65 12.13
N ALA A 80 19.32 -8.22 12.10
CA ALA A 80 19.92 -8.90 13.24
C ALA A 80 20.23 -7.90 14.36
N THR A 81 20.09 -8.33 15.60
CA THR A 81 20.54 -7.55 16.76
C THR A 81 22.05 -7.74 16.90
N ARG A 82 22.78 -6.63 17.00
CA ARG A 82 24.23 -6.66 17.18
C ARG A 82 24.59 -7.32 18.51
N GLY A 83 25.59 -8.20 18.49
CA GLY A 83 26.09 -8.94 19.65
C GLY A 83 26.59 -8.03 20.76
N GLU A 84 26.54 -8.51 21.99
CA GLU A 84 27.03 -7.79 23.17
C GLU A 84 28.54 -7.99 23.38
N ILE A 85 29.18 -7.05 24.04
CA ILE A 85 30.59 -7.15 24.42
C ILE A 85 30.66 -7.21 25.94
N TYR A 86 31.36 -8.22 26.45
CA TYR A 86 31.55 -8.46 27.88
C TYR A 86 33.02 -8.35 28.27
N ASP A 87 33.26 -8.06 29.52
CA ASP A 87 34.59 -8.23 30.09
C ASP A 87 34.87 -9.69 30.48
N ALA A 88 36.06 -9.96 31.03
CA ALA A 88 36.46 -11.30 31.49
C ALA A 88 35.61 -11.81 32.65
N SER A 89 34.90 -10.96 33.36
CA SER A 89 34.02 -11.27 34.49
C SER A 89 32.57 -11.44 34.07
N GLY A 90 32.24 -11.26 32.77
CA GLY A 90 30.89 -11.32 32.25
C GLY A 90 30.09 -10.03 32.41
N ILE A 91 30.74 -8.92 32.73
CA ILE A 91 30.10 -7.61 32.86
C ILE A 91 29.89 -7.05 31.44
N THR A 92 28.68 -6.60 31.13
CA THR A 92 28.33 -6.05 29.82
C THR A 92 28.95 -4.68 29.60
N LEU A 93 29.87 -4.55 28.67
CA LEU A 93 30.52 -3.31 28.27
C LEU A 93 29.83 -2.57 27.15
N ALA A 94 29.17 -3.32 26.23
CA ALA A 94 28.34 -2.77 25.18
C ALA A 94 27.17 -3.70 24.92
N SER A 95 25.96 -3.15 24.86
CA SER A 95 24.72 -3.87 24.57
C SER A 95 23.93 -3.19 23.46
N THR A 96 22.95 -3.89 22.92
CA THR A 96 22.05 -3.34 21.90
C THR A 96 20.61 -3.42 22.39
N SER A 97 19.98 -2.27 22.54
CA SER A 97 18.57 -2.16 22.88
C SER A 97 17.71 -1.94 21.65
N VAL A 98 16.49 -2.49 21.69
CA VAL A 98 15.48 -2.24 20.67
C VAL A 98 14.74 -0.97 21.00
N VAL A 99 14.79 -0.03 20.09
CA VAL A 99 14.07 1.24 20.16
C VAL A 99 13.16 1.40 18.96
N TRP A 100 12.24 2.36 19.04
CA TRP A 100 11.26 2.59 18.00
C TRP A 100 11.31 4.04 17.53
N THR A 101 11.13 4.21 16.24
CA THR A 101 10.85 5.52 15.63
C THR A 101 9.34 5.58 15.38
N ILE A 102 8.68 6.56 15.99
CA ILE A 102 7.26 6.83 15.78
C ILE A 102 7.14 7.85 14.67
N TRP A 103 6.34 7.53 13.68
CA TRP A 103 6.07 8.40 12.55
C TRP A 103 4.58 8.41 12.19
N ALA A 104 4.15 9.47 11.55
CA ALA A 104 2.78 9.64 11.09
C ALA A 104 2.71 9.79 9.58
N ASP A 105 1.56 9.40 9.02
CA ASP A 105 1.14 9.76 7.67
C ASP A 105 0.00 10.78 7.75
N PRO A 106 0.33 12.09 7.74
CA PRO A 106 -0.68 13.15 7.80
C PRO A 106 -1.60 13.14 6.58
N SER A 107 -1.09 12.78 5.38
CA SER A 107 -1.88 12.75 4.15
C SER A 107 -3.03 11.72 4.23
N TYR A 108 -2.84 10.65 5.00
CA TYR A 108 -3.82 9.59 5.25
C TYR A 108 -4.62 9.77 6.55
N SER A 109 -4.27 10.77 7.35
CA SER A 109 -4.91 11.07 8.65
C SER A 109 -6.15 11.95 8.45
N THR A 110 -7.25 11.33 8.02
CA THR A 110 -8.50 12.04 7.66
C THR A 110 -9.25 12.65 8.84
N ALA A 111 -8.84 12.38 10.08
CA ALA A 111 -9.38 13.02 11.28
C ALA A 111 -8.86 14.45 11.47
N LEU A 112 -7.64 14.72 11.01
CA LEU A 112 -6.94 15.98 11.25
C LEU A 112 -7.32 17.07 10.24
N PHE A 113 -8.07 16.71 9.19
CA PHE A 113 -8.38 17.62 8.09
C PHE A 113 -9.85 17.54 7.71
N THR A 114 -10.48 18.69 7.54
CA THR A 114 -11.80 18.83 6.89
C THR A 114 -11.62 19.12 5.42
N SER A 115 -12.35 18.40 4.58
CA SER A 115 -12.37 18.63 3.14
C SER A 115 -13.59 19.47 2.79
N GLN A 116 -13.39 20.66 2.25
CA GLN A 116 -14.42 21.52 1.66
C GLN A 116 -14.21 21.58 0.17
N THR A 117 -15.29 21.42 -0.60
CA THR A 117 -15.23 21.62 -2.05
C THR A 117 -15.52 23.10 -2.32
N ALA A 118 -14.61 23.81 -2.97
CA ALA A 118 -14.84 25.19 -3.38
C ALA A 118 -15.96 25.21 -4.43
N GLU A 119 -17.03 25.96 -4.17
CA GLU A 119 -18.22 26.02 -5.07
C GLU A 119 -17.90 26.56 -6.47
N GLU A 120 -16.88 27.42 -6.60
CA GLU A 120 -16.54 28.06 -7.89
C GLU A 120 -15.56 27.27 -8.74
N THR A 121 -14.66 26.47 -8.14
CA THR A 121 -13.57 25.78 -8.88
C THR A 121 -13.69 24.26 -8.86
N GLY A 122 -14.56 23.70 -8.00
CA GLY A 122 -14.64 22.25 -7.78
C GLY A 122 -13.40 21.66 -7.08
N GLU A 123 -12.47 22.49 -6.65
CA GLU A 123 -11.24 22.07 -5.99
C GLU A 123 -11.50 21.68 -4.54
N VAL A 124 -10.96 20.51 -4.12
CA VAL A 124 -11.08 20.04 -2.75
C VAL A 124 -10.01 20.67 -1.88
N LEU A 125 -10.38 21.69 -1.12
CA LEU A 125 -9.52 22.31 -0.13
C LEU A 125 -9.55 21.50 1.16
N LYS A 126 -8.38 21.06 1.61
CA LYS A 126 -8.20 20.43 2.93
C LYS A 126 -7.78 21.50 3.93
N THR A 127 -8.66 21.81 4.87
CA THR A 127 -8.37 22.69 6.02
C THR A 127 -8.06 21.86 7.25
N VAL A 128 -7.13 22.31 8.07
CA VAL A 128 -6.77 21.66 9.33
C VAL A 128 -7.91 21.79 10.32
N ASP A 129 -8.29 20.68 10.97
CA ASP A 129 -9.16 20.71 12.14
C ASP A 129 -8.29 20.92 13.38
N GLU A 130 -8.11 22.16 13.74
CA GLU A 130 -7.19 22.61 14.80
C GLU A 130 -7.53 21.99 16.16
N THR A 131 -8.81 21.79 16.46
CA THR A 131 -9.24 21.21 17.73
C THR A 131 -8.84 19.74 17.84
N THR A 132 -9.06 18.97 16.80
CA THR A 132 -8.68 17.57 16.74
C THR A 132 -7.18 17.42 16.67
N LEU A 133 -6.49 18.26 15.87
CA LEU A 133 -5.04 18.25 15.76
C LEU A 133 -4.36 18.55 17.10
N ALA A 134 -4.82 19.58 17.82
CA ALA A 134 -4.28 19.95 19.11
C ALA A 134 -4.44 18.83 20.14
N GLU A 135 -5.63 18.21 20.22
CA GLU A 135 -5.88 17.12 21.18
C GLU A 135 -5.05 15.87 20.85
N VAL A 136 -4.97 15.47 19.58
CA VAL A 136 -4.16 14.33 19.15
C VAL A 136 -2.68 14.58 19.43
N SER A 137 -2.18 15.77 19.12
CA SER A 137 -0.80 16.17 19.39
C SER A 137 -0.50 16.13 20.87
N ARG A 138 -1.42 16.66 21.71
CA ARG A 138 -1.32 16.61 23.17
C ARG A 138 -1.24 15.17 23.69
N GLN A 139 -2.13 14.30 23.23
CA GLN A 139 -2.21 12.91 23.69
C GLN A 139 -0.97 12.08 23.28
N ILE A 140 -0.41 12.34 22.11
CA ILE A 140 0.83 11.69 21.67
C ILE A 140 2.02 12.21 22.48
N THR A 141 2.12 13.54 22.66
CA THR A 141 3.24 14.16 23.40
C THR A 141 3.29 13.70 24.87
N LEU A 142 2.13 13.64 25.54
CA LEU A 142 2.05 13.13 26.90
C LEU A 142 2.59 11.70 27.01
N ARG A 143 2.25 10.82 26.07
CA ARG A 143 2.76 9.45 26.05
C ARG A 143 4.24 9.37 25.76
N LEU A 144 4.75 10.20 24.86
CA LEU A 144 6.17 10.26 24.53
C LEU A 144 7.03 10.65 25.76
N LEU A 145 6.53 11.58 26.56
CA LEU A 145 7.28 12.11 27.72
C LEU A 145 7.02 11.36 29.03
N SER A 146 5.97 10.53 29.10
CA SER A 146 5.66 9.77 30.33
C SER A 146 6.70 8.68 30.65
N GLY A 147 7.53 8.30 29.68
CA GLY A 147 8.54 7.24 29.81
C GLY A 147 7.99 5.81 29.84
N ASP A 148 6.81 5.59 30.41
CA ASP A 148 6.09 4.31 30.44
C ASP A 148 4.87 4.28 29.48
N GLY A 149 4.49 5.44 28.93
CA GLY A 149 3.33 5.60 28.04
C GLY A 149 1.98 5.60 28.77
N GLU A 150 1.92 5.37 30.08
CA GLU A 150 0.69 5.25 30.87
C GLU A 150 0.53 6.34 31.92
N SER A 151 1.63 6.75 32.55
CA SER A 151 1.63 7.75 33.67
C SER A 151 1.54 9.19 33.14
N LEU A 152 0.48 9.52 32.41
CA LEU A 152 0.33 10.83 31.74
C LEU A 152 0.27 12.01 32.73
N ASP A 153 -0.22 11.78 33.93
CA ASP A 153 -0.37 12.82 34.97
C ASP A 153 0.99 13.30 35.56
N ARG A 154 2.05 12.53 35.33
CA ARG A 154 3.40 12.89 35.75
C ARG A 154 4.11 13.85 34.82
N VAL A 155 3.59 14.07 33.64
CA VAL A 155 4.17 14.95 32.64
C VAL A 155 3.81 16.40 32.97
N ASP A 156 4.83 17.21 33.23
CA ASP A 156 4.65 18.64 33.42
C ASP A 156 4.42 19.34 32.07
N THR A 157 3.15 19.67 31.80
CA THR A 157 2.73 20.33 30.55
C THR A 157 3.23 21.79 30.44
N SER A 158 3.72 22.38 31.52
CA SER A 158 4.32 23.72 31.51
C SER A 158 5.82 23.71 31.19
N SER A 159 6.44 22.54 31.17
CA SER A 159 7.88 22.40 30.90
C SER A 159 8.27 22.81 29.51
N ALA A 160 9.45 23.36 29.31
CA ALA A 160 9.95 23.69 27.97
C ALA A 160 10.12 22.45 27.08
N GLU A 161 10.43 21.30 27.69
CA GLU A 161 10.55 20.02 27.01
C GLU A 161 9.20 19.60 26.42
N TYR A 162 8.12 19.68 27.21
CA TYR A 162 6.77 19.40 26.73
C TYR A 162 6.39 20.32 25.58
N GLN A 163 6.59 21.62 25.70
CA GLN A 163 6.23 22.60 24.68
C GLN A 163 6.98 22.35 23.36
N THR A 164 8.27 22.05 23.44
CA THR A 164 9.11 21.75 22.27
C THR A 164 8.64 20.47 21.58
N GLN A 165 8.39 19.40 22.35
CA GLN A 165 7.93 18.14 21.80
C GLN A 165 6.52 18.25 21.25
N TYR A 166 5.62 18.96 21.93
CA TYR A 166 4.27 19.23 21.45
C TYR A 166 4.28 19.97 20.12
N GLN A 167 5.09 21.03 20.00
CA GLN A 167 5.19 21.78 18.75
C GLN A 167 5.74 20.91 17.61
N THR A 168 6.74 20.07 17.91
CA THR A 168 7.29 19.12 16.93
C THR A 168 6.23 18.14 16.41
N VAL A 169 5.43 17.56 17.32
CA VAL A 169 4.37 16.62 16.97
C VAL A 169 3.24 17.33 16.20
N HIS A 170 2.84 18.51 16.67
CA HIS A 170 1.79 19.33 16.06
C HIS A 170 2.15 19.72 14.63
N ASP A 171 3.34 20.29 14.43
CA ASP A 171 3.79 20.73 13.11
C ASP A 171 3.98 19.55 12.13
N ALA A 172 4.42 18.40 12.65
CA ALA A 172 4.54 17.19 11.85
C ALA A 172 3.17 16.68 11.38
N LEU A 173 2.16 16.67 12.27
CA LEU A 173 0.81 16.22 11.96
C LEU A 173 0.02 17.21 11.07
N ALA A 174 0.33 18.50 11.12
CA ALA A 174 -0.29 19.53 10.31
C ALA A 174 0.08 19.47 8.81
N LYS A 175 1.16 18.76 8.44
CA LYS A 175 1.66 18.68 7.05
C LYS A 175 0.85 17.72 6.18
N ASN A 176 -0.32 18.13 5.74
CA ASN A 176 -1.30 17.32 5.00
C ASN A 176 -0.81 16.74 3.65
N THR A 177 0.30 17.24 3.12
CA THR A 177 0.89 16.78 1.84
C THR A 177 1.95 15.71 2.03
N SER A 178 2.36 15.43 3.27
CA SER A 178 3.40 14.45 3.57
C SER A 178 2.81 13.12 4.01
N SER A 179 3.35 12.03 3.47
CA SER A 179 3.01 10.66 3.88
C SER A 179 3.98 10.08 4.92
N TYR A 180 5.03 10.81 5.29
CA TYR A 180 5.97 10.38 6.30
C TYR A 180 6.51 11.57 7.10
N GLN A 181 6.14 11.65 8.38
CA GLN A 181 6.64 12.65 9.32
C GLN A 181 7.05 11.96 10.63
N VAL A 182 8.30 12.12 11.01
CA VAL A 182 8.83 11.57 12.26
C VAL A 182 8.33 12.41 13.44
N LEU A 183 7.70 11.74 14.42
CA LEU A 183 7.21 12.37 15.66
C LEU A 183 8.22 12.25 16.79
N ALA A 184 8.87 11.08 16.91
CA ALA A 184 9.92 10.84 17.89
C ALA A 184 10.80 9.65 17.46
N THR A 185 12.05 9.67 17.88
CA THR A 185 13.03 8.60 17.69
C THR A 185 13.46 8.02 19.04
N LYS A 186 14.05 6.83 19.03
CA LYS A 186 14.59 6.16 20.24
C LYS A 186 13.55 5.93 21.33
N VAL A 187 12.30 5.71 20.92
CA VAL A 187 11.17 5.47 21.82
C VAL A 187 11.22 4.03 22.33
N ASN A 188 10.97 3.81 23.60
CA ASN A 188 10.90 2.48 24.18
C ASN A 188 9.61 1.74 23.79
N ASN A 189 9.58 0.42 24.00
CA ASN A 189 8.46 -0.41 23.60
C ASN A 189 7.15 -0.11 24.36
N ALA A 190 7.23 0.31 25.63
CA ALA A 190 6.04 0.60 26.44
C ALA A 190 5.31 1.83 25.88
N VAL A 191 6.04 2.91 25.63
CA VAL A 191 5.51 4.13 25.00
C VAL A 191 4.94 3.85 23.61
N LYS A 192 5.67 3.09 22.78
CA LYS A 192 5.19 2.65 21.46
C LYS A 192 3.84 1.96 21.55
N LEU A 193 3.70 0.97 22.43
CA LEU A 193 2.43 0.22 22.62
C LEU A 193 1.30 1.12 23.11
N SER A 194 1.59 2.06 24.00
CA SER A 194 0.61 3.03 24.49
C SER A 194 0.09 3.95 23.37
N ILE A 195 0.98 4.44 22.51
CA ILE A 195 0.58 5.25 21.34
C ILE A 195 -0.25 4.43 20.36
N GLU A 196 0.16 3.21 20.04
CA GLU A 196 -0.60 2.32 19.14
C GLU A 196 -2.00 1.99 19.70
N LYS A 197 -2.09 1.74 21.01
CA LYS A 197 -3.36 1.52 21.72
C LYS A 197 -4.26 2.76 21.62
N TYR A 198 -3.71 3.96 21.89
CA TYR A 198 -4.44 5.21 21.75
C TYR A 198 -4.98 5.40 20.34
N VAL A 199 -4.11 5.30 19.32
CA VAL A 199 -4.49 5.46 17.92
C VAL A 199 -5.53 4.42 17.49
N SER A 200 -5.38 3.17 17.91
CA SER A 200 -6.35 2.10 17.62
C SER A 200 -7.71 2.39 18.25
N THR A 201 -7.75 2.82 19.51
CA THR A 201 -8.99 3.18 20.22
C THR A 201 -9.65 4.39 19.56
N TYR A 202 -8.90 5.46 19.32
CA TYR A 202 -9.37 6.64 18.62
C TYR A 202 -10.01 6.27 17.26
N ASN A 203 -9.31 5.46 16.47
CA ASN A 203 -9.79 5.04 15.16
C ASN A 203 -11.05 4.18 15.23
N LYS A 204 -11.22 3.33 16.26
CA LYS A 204 -12.44 2.54 16.46
C LYS A 204 -13.66 3.43 16.78
N GLU A 205 -13.46 4.47 17.57
CA GLU A 205 -14.53 5.37 18.03
C GLU A 205 -14.93 6.39 16.95
N HIS A 206 -13.97 6.92 16.19
CA HIS A 206 -14.19 8.07 15.31
C HIS A 206 -14.22 7.72 13.82
N THR A 207 -13.74 6.54 13.40
CA THR A 207 -13.73 6.21 11.96
C THR A 207 -15.12 5.84 11.47
N LYS A 208 -15.65 6.65 10.55
CA LYS A 208 -16.91 6.38 9.83
C LYS A 208 -16.60 5.96 8.40
N ALA A 209 -17.12 4.81 7.99
CA ALA A 209 -17.06 4.36 6.62
C ALA A 209 -18.25 4.93 5.83
N LYS A 210 -17.98 5.62 4.71
CA LYS A 210 -18.99 6.07 3.76
C LYS A 210 -18.72 5.43 2.41
N THR A 211 -19.64 4.63 1.92
CA THR A 211 -19.59 4.09 0.56
C THR A 211 -20.10 5.14 -0.40
N LEU A 212 -19.32 5.51 -1.41
CA LEU A 212 -19.68 6.41 -2.49
C LEU A 212 -20.54 5.67 -3.53
N GLU A 213 -21.20 6.40 -4.43
CA GLU A 213 -22.06 5.85 -5.48
C GLU A 213 -21.31 4.94 -6.47
N ASP A 214 -19.99 5.13 -6.62
CA ASP A 214 -19.10 4.29 -7.42
C ASP A 214 -18.69 2.96 -6.75
N GLY A 215 -19.19 2.68 -5.54
CA GLY A 215 -18.84 1.49 -4.75
C GLY A 215 -17.55 1.64 -3.93
N THR A 216 -16.84 2.76 -4.02
CA THR A 216 -15.63 3.03 -3.24
C THR A 216 -15.96 3.38 -1.80
N THR A 217 -15.35 2.69 -0.83
CA THR A 217 -15.53 2.99 0.60
C THR A 217 -14.45 3.94 1.09
N VAL A 218 -14.84 5.16 1.44
CA VAL A 218 -13.96 6.16 2.05
C VAL A 218 -14.13 6.12 3.57
N ARG A 219 -13.01 6.06 4.29
CA ARG A 219 -12.97 6.13 5.75
C ARG A 219 -12.58 7.53 6.19
N LYS A 220 -13.46 8.21 6.94
CA LYS A 220 -13.20 9.53 7.54
C LYS A 220 -13.01 9.39 9.04
N GLY A 221 -12.31 10.34 9.65
CA GLY A 221 -12.08 10.38 11.10
C GLY A 221 -10.95 9.45 11.56
N ARG A 222 -10.00 9.10 10.70
CA ARG A 222 -8.86 8.23 11.02
C ARG A 222 -7.59 9.02 11.25
N ILE A 223 -6.78 8.57 12.23
CA ILE A 223 -5.39 8.98 12.44
C ILE A 223 -4.48 7.84 11.95
N SER A 224 -3.42 8.19 11.23
CA SER A 224 -2.41 7.25 10.77
C SER A 224 -1.08 7.54 11.45
N VAL A 225 -0.77 6.77 12.48
CA VAL A 225 0.52 6.76 13.18
C VAL A 225 1.03 5.33 13.16
N SER A 226 2.30 5.16 12.88
CA SER A 226 2.98 3.88 12.78
C SER A 226 4.32 3.92 13.48
N SER A 227 4.90 2.76 13.70
CA SER A 227 6.21 2.62 14.33
C SER A 227 7.13 1.78 13.46
N SER A 228 8.40 2.13 13.41
CA SER A 228 9.46 1.33 12.81
C SER A 228 10.50 0.95 13.85
N LYS A 229 10.91 -0.32 13.83
CA LYS A 229 11.92 -0.86 14.73
C LYS A 229 13.29 -0.31 14.35
N SER A 230 14.07 0.10 15.35
CA SER A 230 15.45 0.53 15.22
C SER A 230 16.28 -0.05 16.36
N PHE A 231 17.58 0.05 16.28
CA PHE A 231 18.50 -0.44 17.29
C PHE A 231 19.35 0.71 17.80
N GLN A 232 19.56 0.73 19.10
CA GLN A 232 20.47 1.65 19.75
C GLN A 232 21.57 0.87 20.43
N ARG A 233 22.82 1.28 20.20
CA ARG A 233 23.97 0.75 20.92
C ARG A 233 24.17 1.50 22.19
N ASP A 234 24.20 0.80 23.31
CA ASP A 234 24.37 1.36 24.67
C ASP A 234 25.68 0.94 25.25
N TYR A 235 26.37 1.90 25.88
CA TYR A 235 27.62 1.71 26.60
C TYR A 235 27.38 2.07 28.07
N PRO A 236 27.02 1.11 28.92
CA PRO A 236 26.59 1.39 30.29
C PRO A 236 27.60 2.15 31.14
N TYR A 237 28.87 2.01 30.84
CA TYR A 237 29.96 2.67 31.57
C TYR A 237 30.48 3.96 30.90
N GLY A 238 29.73 4.48 29.92
CA GLY A 238 30.05 5.75 29.25
C GLY A 238 31.44 5.79 28.63
N ALA A 239 32.29 6.68 29.09
CA ALA A 239 33.63 6.86 28.55
C ALA A 239 34.64 5.77 28.98
N PHE A 240 34.26 4.83 29.87
CA PHE A 240 35.15 3.75 30.29
C PHE A 240 35.53 2.86 29.11
N ALA A 241 36.83 2.66 28.93
CA ALA A 241 37.40 1.88 27.83
C ALA A 241 36.95 2.32 26.42
N ALA A 242 36.41 3.54 26.25
CA ALA A 242 35.87 4.02 24.97
C ALA A 242 36.90 3.98 23.82
N SER A 243 38.18 4.23 24.09
CA SER A 243 39.28 4.14 23.13
C SER A 243 39.55 2.69 22.66
N VAL A 244 39.24 1.69 23.48
CA VAL A 244 39.40 0.27 23.15
C VAL A 244 38.12 -0.29 22.53
N LEU A 245 36.97 -0.04 23.19
CA LEU A 245 35.66 -0.50 22.68
C LEU A 245 35.34 0.11 21.33
N GLY A 246 35.58 1.40 21.18
CA GLY A 246 35.17 2.14 20.00
C GLY A 246 33.68 2.47 20.01
N PHE A 247 33.10 2.65 18.82
CA PHE A 247 31.69 2.98 18.65
C PHE A 247 31.15 2.50 17.31
N CYS A 248 29.82 2.43 17.22
CA CYS A 248 29.10 2.15 15.98
C CYS A 248 28.54 3.43 15.38
N ASN A 249 28.38 3.44 14.04
CA ASN A 249 27.64 4.48 13.34
C ASN A 249 26.11 4.35 13.55
N GLY A 250 25.32 5.26 12.97
CA GLY A 250 23.88 5.26 13.08
C GLY A 250 23.21 4.02 12.47
N ASP A 251 23.87 3.33 11.56
CA ASP A 251 23.40 2.12 10.87
C ASP A 251 23.76 0.83 11.64
N GLY A 252 24.46 0.97 12.78
CA GLY A 252 24.87 -0.16 13.63
C GLY A 252 26.15 -0.85 13.18
N GLU A 253 26.92 -0.27 12.26
CA GLU A 253 28.22 -0.80 11.82
C GLU A 253 29.33 -0.30 12.74
N GLY A 254 30.28 -1.17 13.07
CA GLY A 254 31.43 -0.83 13.88
C GLY A 254 32.38 0.13 13.16
N PHE A 255 32.58 1.33 13.72
CA PHE A 255 33.39 2.37 13.09
C PHE A 255 34.83 2.42 13.64
N TYR A 256 35.01 2.14 14.93
CA TYR A 256 36.32 2.20 15.60
C TYR A 256 36.46 1.12 16.68
N GLY A 257 37.71 0.81 17.12
CA GLY A 257 38.02 -0.08 18.21
C GLY A 257 37.63 -1.54 18.01
N LEU A 258 37.25 -2.22 19.09
CA LEU A 258 36.78 -3.58 19.10
C LEU A 258 35.49 -3.74 18.26
N GLU A 259 34.62 -2.73 18.32
CA GLU A 259 33.39 -2.70 17.50
C GLU A 259 33.70 -2.89 16.00
N LYS A 260 34.75 -2.23 15.49
CA LYS A 260 35.20 -2.36 14.12
C LYS A 260 35.93 -3.67 13.88
N SER A 261 36.84 -4.06 14.77
CA SER A 261 37.68 -5.25 14.59
C SER A 261 36.87 -6.53 14.54
N TYR A 262 35.77 -6.60 15.29
CA TYR A 262 34.88 -7.74 15.37
C TYR A 262 33.52 -7.50 14.70
N ASP A 263 33.42 -6.51 13.82
CA ASP A 263 32.16 -6.11 13.20
C ASP A 263 31.45 -7.28 12.51
N SER A 264 32.17 -8.08 11.74
CA SER A 264 31.62 -9.26 11.03
C SER A 264 31.02 -10.32 11.99
N THR A 265 31.51 -10.39 13.23
CA THR A 265 30.98 -11.31 14.25
C THR A 265 29.84 -10.67 15.03
N LEU A 266 29.98 -9.39 15.37
CA LEU A 266 29.01 -8.65 16.18
C LEU A 266 27.74 -8.29 15.38
N ALA A 267 27.84 -7.97 14.09
CA ALA A 267 26.71 -7.56 13.27
C ALA A 267 25.64 -8.66 13.11
N GLY A 268 26.02 -9.93 13.29
CA GLY A 268 25.12 -11.07 13.06
C GLY A 268 24.75 -11.25 11.58
N VAL A 269 23.75 -12.10 11.35
CA VAL A 269 23.23 -12.36 10.00
C VAL A 269 21.76 -11.97 9.96
N ASN A 270 21.40 -11.10 9.03
CA ASN A 270 20.02 -10.66 8.86
C ASN A 270 19.13 -11.83 8.46
N GLY A 271 17.99 -11.93 9.13
CA GLY A 271 16.92 -12.83 8.75
C GLY A 271 16.15 -12.30 7.54
N ARG A 272 15.36 -13.17 6.92
CA ARG A 272 14.51 -12.84 5.79
C ARG A 272 13.10 -13.38 6.02
N THR A 273 12.10 -12.53 5.85
CA THR A 273 10.69 -12.92 5.89
C THR A 273 10.09 -12.74 4.53
N ILE A 274 9.53 -13.83 3.98
CA ILE A 274 8.82 -13.82 2.71
C ILE A 274 7.34 -14.02 3.01
N THR A 275 6.53 -13.00 2.72
CA THR A 275 5.08 -13.04 2.95
C THR A 275 4.34 -12.89 1.64
N ARG A 276 3.30 -13.70 1.41
CA ARG A 276 2.43 -13.56 0.24
C ARG A 276 1.35 -12.51 0.50
N ARG A 277 1.12 -11.65 -0.49
CA ARG A 277 0.03 -10.67 -0.51
C ARG A 277 -0.91 -10.96 -1.66
N ASN A 278 -2.20 -10.67 -1.48
CA ASN A 278 -3.18 -10.68 -2.57
C ASN A 278 -3.11 -9.36 -3.37
N ALA A 279 -3.92 -9.26 -4.44
CA ALA A 279 -4.01 -8.06 -5.28
C ALA A 279 -4.42 -6.78 -4.51
N TYR A 280 -5.03 -6.92 -3.33
CA TYR A 280 -5.41 -5.82 -2.44
C TYR A 280 -4.36 -5.54 -1.34
N LEU A 281 -3.14 -6.06 -1.49
CA LEU A 281 -2.04 -5.94 -0.51
C LEU A 281 -2.37 -6.51 0.89
N SER A 282 -3.40 -7.31 1.00
CA SER A 282 -3.74 -8.02 2.24
C SER A 282 -2.86 -9.27 2.39
N LEU A 283 -2.40 -9.54 3.61
CA LEU A 283 -1.65 -10.75 3.93
C LEU A 283 -2.56 -11.97 3.72
N ILE A 284 -2.03 -12.98 3.02
CA ILE A 284 -2.70 -14.28 2.91
C ILE A 284 -2.18 -15.13 4.07
N HIS A 285 -3.04 -15.36 5.06
CA HIS A 285 -2.77 -16.36 6.08
C HIS A 285 -3.01 -17.74 5.45
N ILE A 286 -1.95 -18.52 5.37
CA ILE A 286 -2.00 -19.93 4.98
C ILE A 286 -1.99 -20.77 6.26
#